data_e744a99a090401c789213b39951c7dd5
#
_entry.id   e744a99a090401c789213b39951c7dd5
#
_cell.length_a   1.000
_cell.length_b   1.000
_cell.length_c   1.000
_cell.angle_alpha   90.00
_cell.angle_beta   90.00
_cell.angle_gamma   90.00
#
_symmetry.space_group_name_H-M   'P 1'
#
loop_
_entity.id
_entity.type
_entity.pdbx_description
1 polymer ?
#
loop_
_entity_poly.entity_id
_entity_poly.type
_entity_poly.pdbx_seq_one_letter_code
_entity_poly.pdbx_strand_id
1 'polypeptide(L)'
;CSTTCQRGMSTTAVQERQLVDTLQHHLRTEQGDLLAAAKTHLRSIAPLLPSDARLHVAQRAIAEMTGVGRLEQFLADPSVREVMVNAGNEVFVEDSNGVRRVETLPAGELEAIIERILLPLGKRIDRSSPIVDARLADGSRICAVIPPIAVDGPCLSIRRFNVSNLSLHSFGNDSAVAMLRHIVAARCNIVVTGAASSGKTTLLNALCGE
;
A
#
# COMPACT_ATOMS: atom_id res chain seq x y z
N CYS A 1 -14.34 -1.06 39.10
CA CYS A 1 -13.31 -2.06 38.78
C CYS A 1 -13.10 -2.06 37.29
N SER A 2 -12.10 -1.26 36.86
CA SER A 2 -11.70 -1.13 35.44
C SER A 2 -10.53 -2.06 35.22
N THR A 3 -10.75 -3.19 34.57
CA THR A 3 -9.67 -4.08 34.16
C THR A 3 -9.30 -3.73 32.72
N THR A 4 -8.25 -2.97 32.57
CA THR A 4 -7.61 -2.64 31.30
C THR A 4 -7.06 -3.92 30.68
N CYS A 5 -7.69 -4.41 29.61
CA CYS A 5 -7.22 -5.53 28.83
C CYS A 5 -6.05 -5.07 27.94
N GLN A 6 -4.84 -5.05 28.47
CA GLN A 6 -3.61 -5.01 27.66
C GLN A 6 -3.49 -6.36 26.95
N ARG A 7 -3.81 -6.42 25.66
CA ARG A 7 -3.43 -7.54 24.80
C ARG A 7 -1.90 -7.55 24.69
N GLY A 8 -1.26 -8.43 25.46
CA GLY A 8 0.17 -8.69 25.37
C GLY A 8 0.51 -9.18 23.94
N MET A 9 1.42 -8.48 23.28
CA MET A 9 2.09 -9.01 22.10
C MET A 9 2.75 -10.33 22.49
N SER A 10 2.59 -11.37 21.68
CA SER A 10 3.27 -12.66 21.97
C SER A 10 4.78 -12.45 21.99
N THR A 11 5.49 -13.19 22.83
CA THR A 11 6.97 -13.12 22.96
C THR A 11 7.66 -13.25 21.60
N THR A 12 7.10 -14.03 20.68
CA THR A 12 7.56 -14.20 19.30
C THR A 12 7.48 -12.91 18.48
N ALA A 13 6.40 -12.14 18.61
CA ALA A 13 6.23 -10.88 17.88
C ALA A 13 7.20 -9.78 18.37
N VAL A 14 7.50 -9.75 19.66
CA VAL A 14 8.50 -8.83 20.24
C VAL A 14 9.90 -9.17 19.74
N GLN A 15 10.25 -10.45 19.70
CA GLN A 15 11.55 -10.91 19.19
C GLN A 15 11.72 -10.62 17.71
N GLU A 16 10.68 -10.86 16.91
CA GLU A 16 10.70 -10.55 15.48
C GLU A 16 10.90 -9.05 15.25
N ARG A 17 10.20 -8.20 16.01
CA ARG A 17 10.37 -6.74 15.91
C ARG A 17 11.80 -6.30 16.22
N GLN A 18 12.41 -6.83 17.27
CA GLN A 18 13.80 -6.54 17.62
C GLN A 18 14.78 -6.94 16.51
N LEU A 19 14.53 -8.07 15.84
CA LEU A 19 15.35 -8.51 14.71
C LEU A 19 15.21 -7.57 13.51
N VAL A 20 13.99 -7.12 13.21
CA VAL A 20 13.73 -6.13 12.16
C VAL A 20 14.47 -4.83 12.44
N ASP A 21 14.35 -4.28 13.65
CA ASP A 21 14.98 -3.01 14.03
C ASP A 21 16.52 -3.11 13.98
N THR A 22 17.10 -4.22 14.47
CA THR A 22 18.55 -4.47 14.40
C THR A 22 19.04 -4.57 12.96
N LEU A 23 18.28 -5.26 12.12
CA LEU A 23 18.60 -5.44 10.71
C LEU A 23 18.53 -4.11 9.95
N GLN A 24 17.52 -3.29 10.20
CA GLN A 24 17.39 -1.97 9.60
C GLN A 24 18.58 -1.06 9.95
N HIS A 25 19.03 -1.09 11.20
CA HIS A 25 20.21 -0.33 11.61
C HIS A 25 21.47 -0.74 10.83
N HIS A 26 21.67 -2.05 10.63
CA HIS A 26 22.80 -2.55 9.86
C HIS A 26 22.71 -2.21 8.38
N LEU A 27 21.53 -2.36 7.77
CA LEU A 27 21.31 -2.14 6.34
C LEU A 27 21.40 -0.66 5.91
N ARG A 28 21.30 0.30 6.83
CA ARG A 28 21.43 1.73 6.51
C ARG A 28 22.79 2.12 5.94
N THR A 29 23.83 1.37 6.22
CA THR A 29 25.20 1.61 5.74
C THR A 29 25.59 0.74 4.56
N GLU A 30 24.75 -0.22 4.18
CA GLU A 30 25.01 -1.14 3.08
C GLU A 30 24.71 -0.52 1.73
N GLN A 31 25.61 -0.78 0.75
CA GLN A 31 25.43 -0.38 -0.65
C GLN A 31 25.36 -1.66 -1.49
N GLY A 32 24.27 -1.83 -2.26
CA GLY A 32 24.11 -2.97 -3.16
C GLY A 32 22.86 -3.81 -2.86
N ASP A 33 22.97 -5.14 -2.98
CA ASP A 33 21.83 -6.06 -2.77
C ASP A 33 21.48 -6.16 -1.28
N LEU A 34 20.51 -5.34 -0.85
CA LEU A 34 20.01 -5.30 0.52
C LEU A 34 19.46 -6.66 0.98
N LEU A 35 18.90 -7.48 0.07
CA LEU A 35 18.35 -8.77 0.45
C LEU A 35 19.46 -9.79 0.76
N ALA A 36 20.53 -9.78 -0.01
CA ALA A 36 21.69 -10.63 0.25
C ALA A 36 22.39 -10.23 1.55
N ALA A 37 22.60 -8.92 1.79
CA ALA A 37 23.16 -8.38 3.02
C ALA A 37 22.30 -8.74 4.23
N ALA A 38 20.96 -8.55 4.15
CA ALA A 38 20.01 -8.90 5.19
C ALA A 38 20.06 -10.38 5.57
N LYS A 39 20.04 -11.26 4.58
CA LYS A 39 20.13 -12.72 4.81
C LYS A 39 21.45 -13.12 5.47
N THR A 40 22.56 -12.51 5.09
CA THR A 40 23.87 -12.79 5.66
C THR A 40 23.92 -12.31 7.12
N HIS A 41 23.46 -11.12 7.40
CA HIS A 41 23.44 -10.59 8.77
C HIS A 41 22.51 -11.40 9.70
N LEU A 42 21.32 -11.79 9.22
CA LEU A 42 20.41 -12.63 10.00
C LEU A 42 20.98 -14.03 10.30
N ARG A 43 21.85 -14.57 9.46
CA ARG A 43 22.54 -15.83 9.78
C ARG A 43 23.49 -15.68 10.97
N SER A 44 24.08 -14.51 11.17
CA SER A 44 25.00 -14.25 12.28
C SER A 44 24.27 -13.93 13.59
N ILE A 45 23.21 -13.12 13.57
CA ILE A 45 22.51 -12.69 14.78
C ILE A 45 21.38 -13.62 15.23
N ALA A 46 20.82 -14.40 14.31
CA ALA A 46 19.72 -15.34 14.58
C ALA A 46 19.96 -16.68 13.85
N PRO A 47 21.02 -17.44 14.18
CA PRO A 47 21.38 -18.68 13.46
C PRO A 47 20.33 -19.78 13.57
N LEU A 48 19.54 -19.78 14.65
CA LEU A 48 18.49 -20.78 14.90
C LEU A 48 17.15 -20.45 14.19
N LEU A 49 17.04 -19.26 13.59
CA LEU A 49 15.83 -18.88 12.88
C LEU A 49 15.70 -19.70 11.57
N PRO A 50 14.54 -20.35 11.29
CA PRO A 50 14.31 -21.07 10.05
C PRO A 50 14.53 -20.20 8.80
N SER A 51 14.88 -20.81 7.68
CA SER A 51 15.25 -20.07 6.45
C SER A 51 14.11 -19.25 5.86
N ASP A 52 12.89 -19.75 5.97
CA ASP A 52 11.65 -19.06 5.58
C ASP A 52 11.34 -17.85 6.49
N ALA A 53 11.46 -18.03 7.80
CA ALA A 53 11.33 -16.96 8.77
C ALA A 53 12.42 -15.89 8.60
N ARG A 54 13.67 -16.26 8.31
CA ARG A 54 14.74 -15.31 7.98
C ARG A 54 14.41 -14.51 6.72
N LEU A 55 13.88 -15.17 5.69
CA LEU A 55 13.47 -14.47 4.47
C LEU A 55 12.36 -13.47 4.77
N HIS A 56 11.36 -13.86 5.55
CA HIS A 56 10.27 -13.00 5.96
C HIS A 56 10.76 -11.75 6.73
N VAL A 57 11.61 -11.94 7.74
CA VAL A 57 12.20 -10.83 8.51
C VAL A 57 13.04 -9.92 7.62
N ALA A 58 13.84 -10.47 6.70
CA ALA A 58 14.65 -9.68 5.77
C ALA A 58 13.79 -8.83 4.84
N GLN A 59 12.78 -9.42 4.23
CA GLN A 59 11.85 -8.72 3.34
C GLN A 59 11.10 -7.62 4.08
N ARG A 60 10.62 -7.90 5.28
CA ARG A 60 9.94 -6.94 6.13
C ARG A 60 10.85 -5.76 6.51
N ALA A 61 12.08 -6.03 6.93
CA ALA A 61 13.03 -4.97 7.28
C ALA A 61 13.33 -4.06 6.09
N ILE A 62 13.51 -4.62 4.90
CA ILE A 62 13.76 -3.86 3.68
C ILE A 62 12.51 -3.05 3.29
N ALA A 63 11.33 -3.65 3.28
CA ALA A 63 10.07 -2.97 2.98
C ALA A 63 9.82 -1.77 3.91
N GLU A 64 10.07 -1.96 5.22
CA GLU A 64 9.96 -0.87 6.19
C GLU A 64 11.01 0.23 6.00
N MET A 65 12.16 -0.06 5.38
CA MET A 65 13.22 0.93 5.10
C MET A 65 13.02 1.66 3.76
N THR A 66 12.57 0.96 2.73
CA THR A 66 12.56 1.46 1.35
C THR A 66 11.16 1.72 0.80
N GLY A 67 10.15 1.11 1.41
CA GLY A 67 8.75 1.20 0.98
C GLY A 67 7.89 2.06 1.88
N VAL A 68 6.62 1.74 1.91
CA VAL A 68 5.60 2.42 2.72
C VAL A 68 5.57 1.95 4.19
N GLY A 69 6.63 1.30 4.65
CA GLY A 69 6.79 0.88 6.04
C GLY A 69 5.73 -0.14 6.47
N ARG A 70 5.11 0.12 7.64
CA ARG A 70 4.06 -0.76 8.18
C ARG A 70 2.82 -0.86 7.30
N LEU A 71 2.61 0.08 6.39
CA LEU A 71 1.46 0.05 5.48
C LEU A 71 1.61 -1.03 4.40
N GLU A 72 2.84 -1.56 4.18
CA GLU A 72 3.13 -2.60 3.18
C GLU A 72 2.28 -3.86 3.39
N GLN A 73 2.08 -4.27 4.65
CA GLN A 73 1.26 -5.44 4.97
C GLN A 73 -0.19 -5.32 4.48
N PHE A 74 -0.75 -4.11 4.48
CA PHE A 74 -2.10 -3.86 3.98
C PHE A 74 -2.12 -3.72 2.46
N LEU A 75 -1.07 -3.15 1.89
CA LEU A 75 -0.93 -3.05 0.43
C LEU A 75 -0.58 -4.39 -0.22
N ALA A 76 -0.04 -5.35 0.51
CA ALA A 76 0.19 -6.71 0.02
C ALA A 76 -1.11 -7.53 -0.08
N ASP A 77 -2.15 -7.18 0.67
CA ASP A 77 -3.45 -7.86 0.60
C ASP A 77 -4.20 -7.46 -0.68
N PRO A 78 -4.45 -8.38 -1.62
CA PRO A 78 -5.14 -8.06 -2.87
C PRO A 78 -6.60 -7.62 -2.70
N SER A 79 -7.22 -7.91 -1.55
CA SER A 79 -8.60 -7.48 -1.24
C SER A 79 -8.68 -6.00 -0.88
N VAL A 80 -7.58 -5.40 -0.39
CA VAL A 80 -7.51 -4.00 0.01
C VAL A 80 -7.43 -3.10 -1.23
N ARG A 81 -8.34 -2.16 -1.34
CA ARG A 81 -8.43 -1.18 -2.43
C ARG A 81 -7.72 0.13 -2.11
N GLU A 82 -7.84 0.55 -0.85
CA GLU A 82 -7.28 1.81 -0.37
C GLU A 82 -6.77 1.66 1.06
N VAL A 83 -5.62 2.27 1.34
CA VAL A 83 -5.06 2.42 2.69
C VAL A 83 -5.04 3.90 3.01
N MET A 84 -5.66 4.29 4.11
CA MET A 84 -5.75 5.67 4.57
C MET A 84 -5.13 5.81 5.95
N VAL A 85 -4.38 6.88 6.16
CA VAL A 85 -3.91 7.27 7.49
C VAL A 85 -4.45 8.66 7.80
N ASN A 86 -5.20 8.78 8.87
CA ASN A 86 -5.85 10.02 9.29
C ASN A 86 -5.35 10.47 10.67
N ALA A 87 -5.53 11.75 10.97
CA ALA A 87 -5.18 12.37 12.26
C ALA A 87 -3.73 12.05 12.69
N GLY A 88 -2.84 11.94 11.70
CA GLY A 88 -1.42 11.70 11.90
C GLY A 88 -1.02 10.25 12.16
N ASN A 89 -1.93 9.36 12.57
CA ASN A 89 -1.51 8.01 12.94
C ASN A 89 -2.57 6.90 12.84
N GLU A 90 -3.85 7.19 12.67
CA GLU A 90 -4.88 6.14 12.59
C GLU A 90 -4.97 5.53 11.20
N VAL A 91 -4.71 4.23 11.08
CA VAL A 91 -4.72 3.50 9.81
C VAL A 91 -6.07 2.85 9.56
N PHE A 92 -6.64 3.14 8.40
CA PHE A 92 -7.86 2.54 7.88
C PHE A 92 -7.57 1.84 6.57
N VAL A 93 -8.29 0.77 6.30
CA VAL A 93 -8.29 0.09 5.01
C VAL A 93 -9.70 0.04 4.46
N GLU A 94 -9.81 0.18 3.13
CA GLU A 94 -11.04 -0.06 2.39
C GLU A 94 -10.91 -1.36 1.58
N ASP A 95 -11.86 -2.25 1.75
CA ASP A 95 -12.01 -3.49 0.99
C ASP A 95 -13.46 -3.67 0.48
N SER A 96 -13.86 -4.86 0.04
CA SER A 96 -15.22 -5.16 -0.40
C SER A 96 -16.26 -5.05 0.73
N ASN A 97 -15.85 -5.13 1.99
CA ASN A 97 -16.72 -5.06 3.18
C ASN A 97 -16.86 -3.63 3.72
N GLY A 98 -16.16 -2.68 3.12
CA GLY A 98 -16.17 -1.26 3.52
C GLY A 98 -14.89 -0.80 4.18
N VAL A 99 -14.98 0.32 4.88
CA VAL A 99 -13.84 0.95 5.57
C VAL A 99 -13.77 0.48 7.01
N ARG A 100 -12.58 0.06 7.45
CA ARG A 100 -12.33 -0.34 8.85
C ARG A 100 -10.98 0.16 9.34
N ARG A 101 -10.90 0.51 10.61
CA ARG A 101 -9.65 0.83 11.29
C ARG A 101 -8.87 -0.47 11.57
N VAL A 102 -7.58 -0.47 11.32
CA VAL A 102 -6.72 -1.67 11.43
C VAL A 102 -5.56 -1.49 12.39
N GLU A 103 -4.96 -0.32 12.45
CA GLU A 103 -3.74 -0.08 13.24
C GLU A 103 -3.65 1.38 13.69
N THR A 104 -2.69 1.66 14.56
CA THR A 104 -2.23 3.02 14.90
C THR A 104 -0.72 3.07 14.71
N LEU A 105 -0.24 3.98 13.89
CA LEU A 105 1.19 4.20 13.71
C LEU A 105 1.82 4.89 14.92
N PRO A 106 3.09 4.65 15.23
CA PRO A 106 3.86 5.48 16.15
C PRO A 106 3.91 6.95 15.70
N ALA A 107 4.06 7.85 16.65
CA ALA A 107 4.20 9.28 16.35
C ALA A 107 5.42 9.54 15.45
N GLY A 108 5.24 10.36 14.42
CA GLY A 108 6.27 10.71 13.43
C GLY A 108 6.54 9.66 12.35
N GLU A 109 5.91 8.49 12.42
CA GLU A 109 6.11 7.44 11.40
C GLU A 109 5.45 7.82 10.08
N LEU A 110 4.29 8.48 10.11
CA LEU A 110 3.59 8.88 8.89
C LEU A 110 4.39 9.89 8.08
N GLU A 111 4.98 10.89 8.73
CA GLU A 111 5.84 11.87 8.09
C GLU A 111 7.03 11.19 7.40
N ALA A 112 7.68 10.26 8.08
CA ALA A 112 8.79 9.50 7.52
C ALA A 112 8.36 8.60 6.34
N ILE A 113 7.14 8.04 6.37
CA ILE A 113 6.57 7.29 5.25
C ILE A 113 6.33 8.23 4.06
N ILE A 114 5.71 9.38 4.28
CA ILE A 114 5.44 10.36 3.22
C ILE A 114 6.75 10.81 2.55
N GLU A 115 7.77 11.16 3.33
CA GLU A 115 9.07 11.56 2.78
C GLU A 115 9.72 10.45 1.95
N ARG A 116 9.72 9.21 2.44
CA ARG A 116 10.27 8.05 1.71
C ARG A 116 9.55 7.79 0.39
N ILE A 117 8.23 7.97 0.34
CA ILE A 117 7.45 7.80 -0.88
C ILE A 117 7.77 8.92 -1.89
N LEU A 118 7.88 10.15 -1.43
CA LEU A 118 8.02 11.31 -2.31
C LEU A 118 9.45 11.49 -2.84
N LEU A 119 10.46 11.09 -2.07
CA LEU A 119 11.87 11.26 -2.44
C LEU A 119 12.23 10.64 -3.80
N PRO A 120 11.90 9.35 -4.09
CA PRO A 120 12.19 8.75 -5.39
C PRO A 120 11.40 9.38 -6.53
N LEU A 121 10.25 10.01 -6.23
CA LEU A 121 9.40 10.68 -7.22
C LEU A 121 9.86 12.12 -7.53
N GLY A 122 10.93 12.59 -6.87
CA GLY A 122 11.41 13.96 -6.99
C GLY A 122 10.40 15.00 -6.49
N LYS A 123 9.44 14.60 -5.66
CA LYS A 123 8.40 15.47 -5.11
C LYS A 123 8.73 15.87 -3.68
N ARG A 124 8.21 17.03 -3.28
CA ARG A 124 8.33 17.55 -1.91
C ARG A 124 6.97 17.95 -1.40
N ILE A 125 6.81 17.90 -0.10
CA ILE A 125 5.67 18.43 0.64
C ILE A 125 6.21 19.27 1.79
N ASP A 126 5.71 20.46 1.93
CA ASP A 126 6.10 21.40 2.99
C ASP A 126 4.95 22.35 3.32
N ARG A 127 5.16 23.24 4.30
CA ARG A 127 4.12 24.18 4.76
C ARG A 127 3.65 25.17 3.68
N SER A 128 4.45 25.42 2.66
CA SER A 128 4.09 26.30 1.53
C SER A 128 3.33 25.52 0.44
N SER A 129 3.58 24.22 0.32
CA SER A 129 2.90 23.28 -0.56
C SER A 129 2.45 22.06 0.24
N PRO A 130 1.40 22.18 1.08
CA PRO A 130 1.03 21.17 2.06
C PRO A 130 0.20 20.02 1.50
N ILE A 131 -0.03 19.96 0.20
CA ILE A 131 -0.77 18.90 -0.50
C ILE A 131 0.11 18.37 -1.63
N VAL A 132 0.18 17.05 -1.75
CA VAL A 132 0.84 16.40 -2.87
C VAL A 132 0.03 15.22 -3.37
N ASP A 133 -0.16 15.18 -4.69
CA ASP A 133 -0.65 14.02 -5.43
C ASP A 133 0.49 13.41 -6.23
N ALA A 134 0.59 12.08 -6.20
CA ALA A 134 1.58 11.36 -6.97
C ALA A 134 1.06 9.98 -7.44
N ARG A 135 1.82 9.37 -8.34
CA ARG A 135 1.59 8.00 -8.79
C ARG A 135 2.84 7.18 -8.51
N LEU A 136 2.68 6.05 -7.87
CA LEU A 136 3.74 5.08 -7.61
C LEU A 136 4.08 4.30 -8.88
N ALA A 137 5.21 3.59 -8.87
CA ALA A 137 5.68 2.79 -9.99
C ALA A 137 4.72 1.65 -10.36
N ASP A 138 3.99 1.10 -9.39
CA ASP A 138 2.93 0.09 -9.58
C ASP A 138 1.62 0.67 -10.13
N GLY A 139 1.56 1.98 -10.39
CA GLY A 139 0.38 2.70 -10.85
C GLY A 139 -0.56 3.17 -9.75
N SER A 140 -0.34 2.80 -8.51
CA SER A 140 -1.11 3.27 -7.35
C SER A 140 -1.04 4.78 -7.21
N ARG A 141 -2.12 5.40 -6.78
CA ARG A 141 -2.19 6.85 -6.53
C ARG A 141 -2.03 7.13 -5.06
N ILE A 142 -1.25 8.14 -4.75
CA ILE A 142 -1.11 8.67 -3.40
C ILE A 142 -1.57 10.12 -3.35
N CYS A 143 -2.20 10.47 -2.24
CA CYS A 143 -2.47 11.85 -1.85
C CYS A 143 -2.00 12.01 -0.41
N ALA A 144 -1.10 12.97 -0.17
CA ALA A 144 -0.68 13.33 1.18
C ALA A 144 -0.99 14.79 1.46
N VAL A 145 -1.43 15.05 2.68
CA VAL A 145 -1.77 16.40 3.18
C VAL A 145 -1.14 16.58 4.54
N ILE A 146 -0.46 17.72 4.75
CA ILE A 146 0.17 18.04 6.03
C ILE A 146 -0.38 19.35 6.62
N PRO A 147 -0.12 19.66 7.89
CA PRO A 147 -0.43 20.97 8.45
C PRO A 147 0.20 22.13 7.62
N PRO A 148 -0.47 23.27 7.45
CA PRO A 148 -1.66 23.70 8.19
C PRO A 148 -3.02 23.25 7.63
N ILE A 149 -3.07 22.60 6.46
CA ILE A 149 -4.33 22.14 5.85
C ILE A 149 -4.92 20.97 6.65
N ALA A 150 -4.11 19.98 6.97
CA ALA A 150 -4.50 18.86 7.81
C ALA A 150 -4.38 19.26 9.30
N VAL A 151 -5.45 19.81 9.86
CA VAL A 151 -5.46 20.43 11.20
C VAL A 151 -5.14 19.42 12.31
N ASP A 152 -5.65 18.19 12.18
CA ASP A 152 -5.50 17.13 13.19
C ASP A 152 -4.21 16.31 13.04
N GLY A 153 -3.34 16.73 12.14
CA GLY A 153 -2.09 16.03 11.81
C GLY A 153 -2.04 15.58 10.35
N PRO A 154 -0.89 15.08 9.88
CA PRO A 154 -0.74 14.64 8.51
C PRO A 154 -1.72 13.52 8.15
N CYS A 155 -2.12 13.49 6.88
CA CYS A 155 -2.97 12.47 6.31
C CYS A 155 -2.32 11.89 5.06
N LEU A 156 -2.55 10.60 4.80
CA LEU A 156 -2.09 9.89 3.61
C LEU A 156 -3.18 8.96 3.12
N SER A 157 -3.47 8.99 1.81
CA SER A 157 -4.27 7.98 1.12
C SER A 157 -3.41 7.32 0.05
N ILE A 158 -3.43 6.00 0.01
CA ILE A 158 -2.79 5.18 -1.03
C ILE A 158 -3.88 4.32 -1.66
N ARG A 159 -4.31 4.71 -2.85
CA ARG A 159 -5.31 3.99 -3.62
C ARG A 159 -4.63 3.10 -4.64
N ARG A 160 -4.81 1.78 -4.49
CA ARG A 160 -4.20 0.79 -5.38
C ARG A 160 -4.74 0.91 -6.80
N PHE A 161 -3.83 0.78 -7.75
CA PHE A 161 -4.20 0.59 -9.13
C PHE A 161 -4.57 -0.89 -9.33
N ASN A 162 -5.85 -1.21 -9.14
CA ASN A 162 -6.34 -2.56 -9.37
C ASN A 162 -6.71 -2.69 -10.84
N VAL A 163 -5.82 -3.26 -11.64
CA VAL A 163 -6.18 -3.74 -12.98
C VAL A 163 -6.90 -5.07 -12.78
N SER A 164 -8.17 -5.01 -12.44
CA SER A 164 -9.01 -6.18 -12.62
C SER A 164 -9.14 -6.40 -14.13
N ASN A 165 -8.35 -7.30 -14.69
CA ASN A 165 -8.50 -7.79 -16.05
C ASN A 165 -9.79 -8.63 -16.14
N LEU A 166 -10.92 -7.98 -15.91
CA LEU A 166 -12.22 -8.61 -16.13
C LEU A 166 -12.46 -8.69 -17.64
N SER A 167 -12.82 -9.88 -18.12
CA SER A 167 -13.27 -10.05 -19.49
C SER A 167 -14.63 -9.38 -19.70
N LEU A 168 -14.99 -9.08 -20.94
CA LEU A 168 -16.32 -8.55 -21.27
C LEU A 168 -17.47 -9.46 -20.78
N HIS A 169 -17.25 -10.77 -20.69
CA HIS A 169 -18.23 -11.71 -20.13
C HIS A 169 -18.61 -11.45 -18.67
N SER A 170 -17.81 -10.69 -17.93
CA SER A 170 -18.14 -10.25 -16.57
C SER A 170 -19.20 -9.13 -16.54
N PHE A 171 -19.49 -8.51 -17.67
CA PHE A 171 -20.40 -7.36 -17.77
C PHE A 171 -21.71 -7.67 -18.48
N GLY A 172 -21.86 -8.86 -19.07
CA GLY A 172 -23.08 -9.22 -19.76
C GLY A 172 -23.06 -10.63 -20.31
N ASN A 173 -24.18 -11.04 -20.91
CA ASN A 173 -24.32 -12.31 -21.62
C ASN A 173 -23.59 -12.28 -22.97
N ASP A 174 -23.49 -13.43 -23.61
CA ASP A 174 -22.79 -13.61 -24.91
C ASP A 174 -23.31 -12.68 -26.01
N SER A 175 -24.61 -12.40 -26.05
CA SER A 175 -25.19 -11.44 -27.00
C SER A 175 -24.72 -10.02 -26.77
N ALA A 176 -24.69 -9.59 -25.53
CA ALA A 176 -24.18 -8.26 -25.17
C ALA A 176 -22.66 -8.14 -25.44
N VAL A 177 -21.89 -9.18 -25.16
CA VAL A 177 -20.44 -9.23 -25.46
C VAL A 177 -20.19 -9.16 -26.96
N ALA A 178 -20.94 -9.95 -27.76
CA ALA A 178 -20.83 -9.91 -29.23
C ALA A 178 -21.16 -8.52 -29.79
N MET A 179 -22.20 -7.85 -29.28
CA MET A 179 -22.55 -6.50 -29.65
C MET A 179 -21.43 -5.49 -29.28
N LEU A 180 -20.88 -5.56 -28.07
CA LEU A 180 -19.79 -4.68 -27.62
C LEU A 180 -18.54 -4.86 -28.50
N ARG A 181 -18.15 -6.08 -28.82
CA ARG A 181 -17.05 -6.37 -29.75
C ARG A 181 -17.30 -5.78 -31.14
N HIS A 182 -18.50 -5.92 -31.64
CA HIS A 182 -18.86 -5.35 -32.95
C HIS A 182 -18.76 -3.80 -32.93
N ILE A 183 -19.23 -3.15 -31.88
CA ILE A 183 -19.15 -1.69 -31.72
C ILE A 183 -17.69 -1.21 -31.67
N VAL A 184 -16.81 -1.93 -30.92
CA VAL A 184 -15.37 -1.64 -30.86
C VAL A 184 -14.72 -1.82 -32.23
N ALA A 185 -14.97 -2.96 -32.90
CA ALA A 185 -14.44 -3.25 -34.23
C ALA A 185 -14.89 -2.23 -35.29
N ALA A 186 -16.12 -1.73 -35.18
CA ALA A 186 -16.67 -0.68 -36.02
C ALA A 186 -16.16 0.73 -35.69
N ARG A 187 -15.28 0.87 -34.66
CA ARG A 187 -14.72 2.15 -34.20
C ARG A 187 -15.77 3.19 -33.82
N CYS A 188 -16.89 2.75 -33.26
CA CYS A 188 -17.95 3.65 -32.82
C CYS A 188 -17.48 4.46 -31.58
N ASN A 189 -18.03 5.68 -31.43
CA ASN A 189 -17.87 6.44 -30.21
C ASN A 189 -18.68 5.81 -29.07
N ILE A 190 -18.05 5.49 -27.95
CA ILE A 190 -18.68 4.83 -26.80
C ILE A 190 -18.64 5.76 -25.60
N VAL A 191 -19.78 5.94 -24.94
CA VAL A 191 -19.89 6.66 -23.67
C VAL A 191 -20.38 5.69 -22.60
N VAL A 192 -19.60 5.53 -21.54
CA VAL A 192 -19.93 4.71 -20.38
C VAL A 192 -20.29 5.60 -19.20
N THR A 193 -21.52 5.48 -18.72
CA THR A 193 -22.06 6.29 -17.62
C THR A 193 -22.47 5.42 -16.44
N GLY A 194 -22.56 6.00 -15.26
CA GLY A 194 -22.97 5.30 -14.03
C GLY A 194 -22.44 5.98 -12.77
N ALA A 195 -22.89 5.53 -11.61
CA ALA A 195 -22.48 6.03 -10.29
C ALA A 195 -20.97 5.83 -10.01
N ALA A 196 -20.44 6.49 -9.00
CA ALA A 196 -19.08 6.21 -8.52
C ALA A 196 -18.93 4.72 -8.17
N SER A 197 -17.75 4.15 -8.44
CA SER A 197 -17.42 2.74 -8.18
C SER A 197 -18.30 1.70 -8.90
N SER A 198 -19.10 2.08 -9.91
CA SER A 198 -19.97 1.16 -10.66
C SER A 198 -19.26 0.32 -11.73
N GLY A 199 -17.92 0.36 -11.80
CA GLY A 199 -17.15 -0.44 -12.76
C GLY A 199 -16.98 0.20 -14.15
N LYS A 200 -17.28 1.49 -14.34
CA LYS A 200 -17.12 2.21 -15.63
C LYS A 200 -15.72 2.04 -16.24
N THR A 201 -14.70 2.34 -15.46
CA THR A 201 -13.31 2.22 -15.91
C THR A 201 -12.91 0.78 -16.16
N THR A 202 -13.45 -0.15 -15.36
CA THR A 202 -13.21 -1.59 -15.54
C THR A 202 -13.80 -2.09 -16.86
N LEU A 203 -15.02 -1.66 -17.20
CA LEU A 203 -15.63 -1.95 -18.50
C LEU A 203 -14.83 -1.31 -19.65
N LEU A 204 -14.41 -0.05 -19.52
CA LEU A 204 -13.56 0.60 -20.53
C LEU A 204 -12.25 -0.16 -20.77
N ASN A 205 -11.58 -0.61 -19.69
CA ASN A 205 -10.36 -1.41 -19.81
C ASN A 205 -10.64 -2.76 -20.52
N ALA A 206 -11.76 -3.41 -20.21
CA ALA A 206 -12.15 -4.65 -20.91
C ALA A 206 -12.44 -4.41 -22.40
N LEU A 207 -13.06 -3.27 -22.76
CA LEU A 207 -13.29 -2.89 -24.16
C LEU A 207 -12.00 -2.55 -24.92
N CYS A 208 -11.01 -1.95 -24.24
CA CYS A 208 -9.70 -1.63 -24.84
C CYS A 208 -8.81 -2.87 -25.04
N GLY A 209 -9.14 -4.00 -24.41
CA GLY A 209 -8.43 -5.26 -24.53
C GLY A 209 -8.93 -6.15 -25.69
N GLU A 210 -9.99 -5.77 -26.35
CA GLU A 210 -10.56 -6.46 -27.53
C GLU A 210 -9.99 -5.88 -28.83
#